data_d824c0bd7ade9f89b2edee0c41e68305
#
_entry.id   d824c0bd7ade9f89b2edee0c41e68305
#
_cell.length_a   1.000
_cell.length_b   1.000
_cell.length_c   1.000
_cell.angle_alpha   90.00
_cell.angle_beta   90.00
_cell.angle_gamma   90.00
#
_symmetry.space_group_name_H-M   'P 1'
#
loop_
_entity.id
_entity.type
_entity.pdbx_description
1 polymer ?
#
loop_
_entity_poly.entity_id
_entity_poly.type
_entity_poly.pdbx_seq_one_letter_code
_entity_poly.pdbx_strand_id
1 'polypeptide(L)'
;MDKKNMQSIIWKKNLKTGEAENYLKRSWSAPLVRRGHPHRDTIKIHPNSTLLMIGDSITDCGRISPAVEIVRDSLGYGYVKLIHNQIRATCPKKHIRMINRGIAGNTIRHLAMRWQSDVLDLKPDWLSILIGINDVWPKFDVCQPDEWFVSIDEYASTLEHLIRTTRSQVKGMVLMTPYCIESNRDDPMRAMMDRYGDVVRQLAGQYQTILVDTQAAFDFVLTEVRPTALSLDRVHLKPAGHMILAQAFLKAVEYDS
;
A
#
# COMPACT_ATOMS: atom_id res chain seq x y z
N MET A 1 6.66 34.07 33.39
CA MET A 1 5.34 34.00 32.74
C MET A 1 5.46 33.13 31.51
N ASP A 2 4.82 32.00 31.54
CA ASP A 2 5.02 30.90 30.61
C ASP A 2 4.30 31.13 29.25
N LYS A 3 5.02 30.97 28.14
CA LYS A 3 4.52 31.19 26.76
C LYS A 3 3.30 30.35 26.39
N LYS A 4 3.04 29.27 27.12
CA LYS A 4 1.84 28.42 26.93
C LYS A 4 0.54 29.07 27.41
N ASN A 5 0.62 30.01 28.35
CA ASN A 5 -0.56 30.70 28.87
C ASN A 5 -0.99 31.90 28.02
N MET A 6 -0.14 32.40 27.13
CA MET A 6 -0.46 33.58 26.30
C MET A 6 -1.26 33.19 25.04
N GLN A 7 -1.10 32.00 24.50
CA GLN A 7 -1.86 31.55 23.34
C GLN A 7 -3.30 31.17 23.70
N SER A 8 -3.54 30.65 24.91
CA SER A 8 -4.91 30.29 25.35
C SER A 8 -5.78 31.54 25.65
N ILE A 9 -5.17 32.69 25.91
CA ILE A 9 -5.87 33.96 26.24
C ILE A 9 -6.30 34.71 24.96
N ILE A 10 -5.56 34.59 23.87
CA ILE A 10 -5.89 35.26 22.59
C ILE A 10 -7.09 34.61 21.90
N TRP A 11 -7.29 33.29 22.06
CA TRP A 11 -8.43 32.59 21.51
C TRP A 11 -9.76 32.86 22.23
N LYS A 12 -9.70 33.23 23.53
CA LYS A 12 -10.91 33.47 24.35
C LYS A 12 -11.49 34.87 24.19
N LYS A 13 -10.76 35.83 23.57
CA LYS A 13 -11.20 37.24 23.49
C LYS A 13 -12.00 37.63 22.25
N ASN A 14 -12.13 36.75 21.21
CA ASN A 14 -12.72 37.16 19.93
C ASN A 14 -14.03 36.47 19.55
N LEU A 15 -14.60 35.62 20.42
CA LEU A 15 -15.94 35.09 20.18
C LEU A 15 -16.79 35.23 21.44
N LYS A 16 -17.98 35.83 21.33
CA LYS A 16 -18.99 35.79 22.38
C LYS A 16 -19.34 34.35 22.63
N THR A 17 -19.44 33.93 23.88
CA THR A 17 -19.58 32.51 24.31
C THR A 17 -20.68 31.73 23.57
N GLY A 18 -21.75 32.37 23.15
CA GLY A 18 -22.82 31.74 22.38
C GLY A 18 -22.50 31.44 20.91
N GLU A 19 -21.56 32.19 20.30
CA GLU A 19 -21.14 31.98 18.90
C GLU A 19 -20.15 30.83 18.77
N ALA A 20 -19.27 30.65 19.77
CA ALA A 20 -18.33 29.52 19.83
C ALA A 20 -19.04 28.18 20.01
N GLU A 21 -20.06 28.12 20.90
CA GLU A 21 -20.87 26.93 21.07
C GLU A 21 -21.70 26.60 19.81
N ASN A 22 -22.25 27.60 19.13
CA ASN A 22 -22.99 27.38 17.89
C ASN A 22 -22.08 27.02 16.71
N TYR A 23 -20.83 27.52 16.67
CA TYR A 23 -19.84 27.12 15.67
C TYR A 23 -19.39 25.68 15.89
N LEU A 24 -19.11 25.28 17.13
CA LEU A 24 -18.77 23.90 17.47
C LEU A 24 -19.93 22.93 17.19
N LYS A 25 -21.16 23.30 17.57
CA LYS A 25 -22.36 22.48 17.26
C LYS A 25 -22.61 22.38 15.76
N ARG A 26 -22.36 23.42 14.95
CA ARG A 26 -22.48 23.37 13.49
C ARG A 26 -21.34 22.62 12.80
N SER A 27 -20.11 22.73 13.30
CA SER A 27 -18.95 22.04 12.71
C SER A 27 -18.93 20.53 13.01
N TRP A 28 -19.50 20.11 14.15
CA TRP A 28 -19.59 18.70 14.53
C TRP A 28 -20.94 18.05 14.16
N SER A 29 -21.99 18.84 13.89
CA SER A 29 -23.29 18.32 13.43
C SER A 29 -23.40 18.23 11.90
N ALA A 30 -22.43 18.76 11.14
CA ALA A 30 -22.34 18.43 9.73
C ALA A 30 -21.96 16.96 9.63
N PRO A 31 -22.80 16.09 9.03
CA PRO A 31 -22.40 14.70 8.85
C PRO A 31 -21.13 14.69 8.03
N LEU A 32 -20.08 14.01 8.53
CA LEU A 32 -18.84 13.74 7.78
C LEU A 32 -19.12 12.96 6.48
N VAL A 33 -20.36 12.57 6.29
CA VAL A 33 -20.88 11.87 5.13
C VAL A 33 -22.01 12.71 4.55
N ARG A 34 -21.88 13.21 3.31
CA ARG A 34 -22.99 13.85 2.58
C ARG A 34 -24.18 12.89 2.54
N ARG A 35 -25.28 13.23 3.23
CA ARG A 35 -26.56 12.53 3.07
C ARG A 35 -27.02 12.78 1.63
N GLY A 36 -26.94 11.79 0.76
CA GLY A 36 -27.52 11.95 -0.56
C GLY A 36 -27.08 10.95 -1.63
N HIS A 37 -25.99 10.23 -1.45
CA HIS A 37 -25.74 9.04 -2.28
C HIS A 37 -25.77 7.84 -1.35
N PRO A 38 -26.53 6.76 -1.70
CA PRO A 38 -26.29 5.50 -1.05
C PRO A 38 -24.81 5.19 -1.36
N HIS A 39 -23.93 5.27 -0.33
CA HIS A 39 -22.62 4.66 -0.43
C HIS A 39 -22.90 3.21 -0.82
N ARG A 40 -22.72 2.90 -2.09
CA ARG A 40 -22.61 1.52 -2.49
C ARG A 40 -21.37 1.05 -1.75
N ASP A 41 -21.56 0.23 -0.71
CA ASP A 41 -20.49 -0.50 -0.04
C ASP A 41 -19.83 -1.48 -1.06
N THR A 42 -19.40 -0.94 -2.19
CA THR A 42 -18.86 -1.71 -3.30
C THR A 42 -17.35 -1.73 -3.14
N ILE A 43 -16.88 -2.80 -2.60
CA ILE A 43 -15.50 -3.23 -2.67
C ILE A 43 -15.53 -4.71 -3.05
N LYS A 44 -14.68 -5.13 -3.99
CA LYS A 44 -14.59 -6.53 -4.43
C LYS A 44 -14.24 -7.49 -3.30
N ILE A 45 -13.55 -7.01 -2.26
CA ILE A 45 -13.21 -7.80 -1.08
C ILE A 45 -14.48 -8.10 -0.28
N HIS A 46 -14.84 -9.37 -0.17
CA HIS A 46 -16.06 -9.81 0.50
C HIS A 46 -16.04 -9.52 2.00
N PRO A 47 -17.23 -9.35 2.63
CA PRO A 47 -17.32 -9.23 4.09
C PRO A 47 -16.70 -10.44 4.82
N ASN A 48 -16.17 -10.17 6.01
CA ASN A 48 -15.52 -11.16 6.88
C ASN A 48 -14.30 -11.86 6.25
N SER A 49 -13.67 -11.23 5.26
CA SER A 49 -12.49 -11.77 4.60
C SER A 49 -11.21 -11.37 5.32
N THR A 50 -10.21 -12.24 5.22
CA THR A 50 -8.82 -11.91 5.56
C THR A 50 -8.08 -11.50 4.29
N LEU A 51 -7.59 -10.25 4.25
CA LEU A 51 -6.70 -9.73 3.21
C LEU A 51 -5.26 -9.76 3.71
N LEU A 52 -4.44 -10.60 3.10
CA LEU A 52 -3.00 -10.66 3.35
C LEU A 52 -2.26 -9.83 2.31
N MET A 53 -1.37 -8.96 2.77
CA MET A 53 -0.50 -8.14 1.93
C MET A 53 0.95 -8.53 2.18
N ILE A 54 1.64 -9.02 1.14
CA ILE A 54 3.02 -9.52 1.21
C ILE A 54 3.91 -8.74 0.24
N GLY A 55 5.16 -8.53 0.63
CA GLY A 55 6.15 -7.79 -0.14
C GLY A 55 7.43 -7.54 0.63
N ASP A 56 8.10 -6.47 0.26
CA ASP A 56 9.36 -5.98 0.80
C ASP A 56 9.20 -4.84 1.82
N SER A 57 10.21 -3.94 1.92
CA SER A 57 10.22 -2.77 2.83
C SER A 57 9.05 -1.80 2.59
N ILE A 58 8.56 -1.72 1.36
CA ILE A 58 7.45 -0.82 1.00
C ILE A 58 6.15 -1.31 1.65
N THR A 59 5.96 -2.64 1.70
CA THR A 59 4.82 -3.28 2.36
C THR A 59 5.04 -3.36 3.87
N ASP A 60 6.25 -3.71 4.33
CA ASP A 60 6.64 -3.74 5.74
C ASP A 60 6.34 -2.39 6.42
N CYS A 61 7.01 -1.36 5.97
CA CYS A 61 6.90 0.02 6.43
C CYS A 61 6.72 0.14 7.95
N GLY A 62 7.63 -0.51 8.70
CA GLY A 62 7.65 -0.48 10.16
C GLY A 62 6.54 -1.30 10.82
N ARG A 63 6.07 -2.36 10.18
CA ARG A 63 5.15 -3.32 10.83
C ARG A 63 5.78 -3.94 12.07
N ILE A 64 4.95 -4.30 13.02
CA ILE A 64 5.39 -5.00 14.22
C ILE A 64 5.32 -6.51 13.97
N SER A 65 6.37 -7.24 14.39
CA SER A 65 6.44 -8.70 14.23
C SER A 65 5.22 -9.42 14.85
N PRO A 66 4.75 -10.53 14.26
CA PRO A 66 3.58 -11.29 14.72
C PRO A 66 3.60 -11.67 16.20
N ALA A 67 4.79 -11.88 16.77
CA ALA A 67 4.93 -12.21 18.19
C ALA A 67 4.43 -11.11 19.15
N VAL A 68 4.19 -9.89 18.67
CA VAL A 68 3.76 -8.72 19.44
C VAL A 68 2.37 -8.21 18.99
N GLU A 69 1.75 -8.85 18.00
CA GLU A 69 0.47 -8.44 17.40
C GLU A 69 -0.69 -8.29 18.40
N ILE A 70 -0.62 -8.97 19.55
CA ILE A 70 -1.70 -8.96 20.57
C ILE A 70 -1.86 -7.59 21.22
N VAL A 71 -0.86 -6.70 21.15
CA VAL A 71 -0.82 -5.48 21.98
C VAL A 71 -0.79 -4.18 21.15
N ARG A 72 -0.46 -4.22 19.83
CA ARG A 72 -0.30 -3.02 18.99
C ARG A 72 -0.73 -3.26 17.55
N ASP A 73 -1.03 -2.16 16.88
CA ASP A 73 -1.34 -2.09 15.46
C ASP A 73 -0.15 -2.56 14.60
N SER A 74 -0.21 -3.80 14.13
CA SER A 74 0.87 -4.52 13.45
C SER A 74 1.01 -4.20 11.96
N LEU A 75 0.20 -3.25 11.42
CA LEU A 75 0.16 -2.99 9.98
C LEU A 75 1.24 -2.02 9.47
N GLY A 76 2.09 -1.48 10.36
CA GLY A 76 3.06 -0.45 10.03
C GLY A 76 2.41 0.92 9.84
N TYR A 77 3.09 1.83 9.11
CA TYR A 77 2.62 3.20 8.88
C TYR A 77 2.54 3.58 7.38
N GLY A 78 2.72 2.59 6.50
CA GLY A 78 2.67 2.74 5.05
C GLY A 78 1.28 2.55 4.44
N TYR A 79 1.28 2.24 3.14
CA TYR A 79 0.05 2.10 2.34
C TYR A 79 -0.90 1.02 2.87
N VAL A 80 -0.39 -0.06 3.46
CA VAL A 80 -1.21 -1.12 4.07
C VAL A 80 -2.09 -0.56 5.18
N LYS A 81 -1.51 0.27 6.05
CA LYS A 81 -2.24 0.94 7.14
C LYS A 81 -3.25 1.94 6.62
N LEU A 82 -2.91 2.68 5.57
CA LEU A 82 -3.82 3.65 4.96
C LEU A 82 -5.05 2.96 4.35
N ILE A 83 -4.85 1.85 3.62
CA ILE A 83 -5.94 1.03 3.09
C ILE A 83 -6.84 0.52 4.23
N HIS A 84 -6.24 -0.05 5.28
CA HIS A 84 -6.99 -0.53 6.44
C HIS A 84 -7.85 0.55 7.07
N ASN A 85 -7.26 1.71 7.34
CA ASN A 85 -7.96 2.83 7.97
C ASN A 85 -9.12 3.32 7.09
N GLN A 86 -8.90 3.43 5.78
CA GLN A 86 -9.94 3.86 4.85
C GLN A 86 -11.10 2.86 4.82
N ILE A 87 -10.85 1.57 4.63
CA ILE A 87 -11.89 0.53 4.63
C ILE A 87 -12.63 0.51 5.98
N ARG A 88 -11.91 0.60 7.09
CA ARG A 88 -12.52 0.57 8.42
C ARG A 88 -13.39 1.79 8.72
N ALA A 89 -13.00 2.96 8.22
CA ALA A 89 -13.75 4.20 8.41
C ALA A 89 -15.04 4.26 7.58
N THR A 90 -15.02 3.70 6.36
CA THR A 90 -16.10 3.86 5.39
C THR A 90 -16.95 2.60 5.20
N CYS A 91 -16.37 1.41 5.37
CA CYS A 91 -17.05 0.13 5.25
C CYS A 91 -16.93 -0.72 6.54
N PRO A 92 -17.25 -0.19 7.74
CA PRO A 92 -17.01 -0.89 9.01
C PRO A 92 -17.74 -2.22 9.12
N LYS A 93 -18.90 -2.35 8.46
CA LYS A 93 -19.73 -3.57 8.45
C LYS A 93 -19.11 -4.72 7.63
N LYS A 94 -18.10 -4.44 6.80
CA LYS A 94 -17.41 -5.48 6.01
C LYS A 94 -16.52 -6.38 6.87
N HIS A 95 -16.07 -5.93 8.05
CA HIS A 95 -15.22 -6.69 8.99
C HIS A 95 -14.00 -7.34 8.28
N ILE A 96 -13.33 -6.59 7.40
CA ILE A 96 -12.14 -7.08 6.69
C ILE A 96 -10.95 -7.07 7.66
N ARG A 97 -10.39 -8.26 7.90
CA ARG A 97 -9.14 -8.42 8.64
C ARG A 97 -7.96 -8.25 7.68
N MET A 98 -7.03 -7.35 8.00
CA MET A 98 -5.80 -7.18 7.23
C MET A 98 -4.60 -7.76 7.96
N ILE A 99 -3.70 -8.40 7.20
CA ILE A 99 -2.43 -8.96 7.68
C ILE A 99 -1.31 -8.38 6.80
N ASN A 100 -0.28 -7.79 7.43
CA ASN A 100 0.91 -7.33 6.75
C ASN A 100 2.04 -8.36 6.92
N ARG A 101 2.55 -8.90 5.80
CA ARG A 101 3.69 -9.82 5.71
C ARG A 101 4.82 -9.25 4.86
N GLY A 102 4.95 -7.92 4.81
CA GLY A 102 6.12 -7.25 4.27
C GLY A 102 7.37 -7.56 5.11
N ILE A 103 8.53 -7.73 4.48
CA ILE A 103 9.85 -7.83 5.14
C ILE A 103 10.84 -7.01 4.32
N ALA A 104 11.48 -6.03 4.98
CA ALA A 104 12.47 -5.16 4.34
C ALA A 104 13.60 -5.97 3.66
N GLY A 105 14.01 -5.52 2.47
CA GLY A 105 15.08 -6.15 1.69
C GLY A 105 14.68 -7.42 0.93
N ASN A 106 13.43 -7.91 1.07
CA ASN A 106 13.04 -9.14 0.37
C ASN A 106 12.99 -8.97 -1.15
N THR A 107 13.53 -9.96 -1.84
CA THR A 107 13.38 -10.23 -3.27
C THR A 107 12.31 -11.31 -3.48
N ILE A 108 12.02 -11.63 -4.74
CA ILE A 108 11.12 -12.75 -5.07
C ILE A 108 11.63 -14.10 -4.53
N ARG A 109 12.97 -14.30 -4.45
CA ARG A 109 13.57 -15.49 -3.84
C ARG A 109 13.19 -15.63 -2.37
N HIS A 110 13.29 -14.54 -1.62
CA HIS A 110 12.90 -14.51 -0.21
C HIS A 110 11.40 -14.76 -0.01
N LEU A 111 10.54 -14.23 -0.90
CA LEU A 111 9.12 -14.56 -0.86
C LEU A 111 8.90 -16.07 -1.04
N ALA A 112 9.54 -16.68 -2.02
CA ALA A 112 9.41 -18.12 -2.27
C ALA A 112 9.82 -18.96 -1.04
N MET A 113 10.91 -18.59 -0.36
CA MET A 113 11.41 -19.31 0.82
C MET A 113 10.42 -19.30 2.00
N ARG A 114 9.66 -18.23 2.17
CA ARG A 114 8.71 -18.07 3.28
C ARG A 114 7.23 -18.22 2.87
N TRP A 115 6.97 -18.63 1.61
CA TRP A 115 5.61 -18.67 1.08
C TRP A 115 4.68 -19.61 1.84
N GLN A 116 5.19 -20.77 2.25
CA GLN A 116 4.41 -21.73 3.03
C GLN A 116 3.90 -21.11 4.33
N SER A 117 4.81 -20.59 5.16
CA SER A 117 4.46 -20.05 6.49
C SER A 117 3.70 -18.72 6.44
N ASP A 118 4.04 -17.85 5.48
CA ASP A 118 3.52 -16.49 5.45
C ASP A 118 2.29 -16.32 4.57
N VAL A 119 1.97 -17.31 3.72
CA VAL A 119 0.79 -17.27 2.85
C VAL A 119 -0.07 -18.52 3.02
N LEU A 120 0.46 -19.72 2.72
CA LEU A 120 -0.38 -20.91 2.63
C LEU A 120 -0.92 -21.35 3.99
N ASP A 121 -0.11 -21.33 5.05
CA ASP A 121 -0.53 -21.71 6.40
C ASP A 121 -1.54 -20.71 7.00
N LEU A 122 -1.50 -19.44 6.57
CA LEU A 122 -2.43 -18.41 7.02
C LEU A 122 -3.79 -18.47 6.34
N LYS A 123 -3.90 -19.20 5.22
CA LYS A 123 -5.15 -19.42 4.47
C LYS A 123 -5.95 -18.13 4.25
N PRO A 124 -5.36 -17.08 3.65
CA PRO A 124 -6.07 -15.83 3.44
C PRO A 124 -7.19 -16.00 2.42
N ASP A 125 -8.27 -15.22 2.56
CA ASP A 125 -9.32 -15.13 1.53
C ASP A 125 -8.83 -14.32 0.33
N TRP A 126 -8.03 -13.29 0.58
CA TRP A 126 -7.47 -12.39 -0.42
C TRP A 126 -5.97 -12.23 -0.21
N LEU A 127 -5.22 -12.24 -1.31
CA LEU A 127 -3.77 -12.05 -1.30
C LEU A 127 -3.39 -10.87 -2.19
N SER A 128 -2.56 -9.95 -1.68
CA SER A 128 -1.93 -8.87 -2.45
C SER A 128 -0.42 -9.03 -2.43
N ILE A 129 0.22 -8.95 -3.59
CA ILE A 129 1.68 -9.10 -3.78
C ILE A 129 2.24 -7.83 -4.39
N LEU A 130 3.21 -7.20 -3.69
CA LEU A 130 4.04 -6.12 -4.21
C LEU A 130 5.50 -6.46 -3.95
N ILE A 131 6.23 -6.84 -5.01
CA ILE A 131 7.63 -7.29 -4.94
C ILE A 131 8.35 -6.95 -6.24
N GLY A 132 9.66 -6.79 -6.23
CA GLY A 132 10.49 -6.63 -7.42
C GLY A 132 11.49 -5.50 -7.35
N ILE A 133 11.35 -4.55 -6.40
CA ILE A 133 12.29 -3.44 -6.30
C ILE A 133 13.69 -3.92 -5.88
N ASN A 134 13.78 -4.83 -4.92
CA ASN A 134 15.05 -5.39 -4.45
C ASN A 134 15.62 -6.44 -5.40
N ASP A 135 14.84 -6.92 -6.36
CA ASP A 135 15.29 -7.79 -7.44
C ASP A 135 16.10 -7.01 -8.49
N VAL A 136 15.87 -5.69 -8.60
CA VAL A 136 16.47 -4.80 -9.59
C VAL A 136 17.48 -3.83 -8.97
N TRP A 137 17.16 -3.21 -7.84
CA TRP A 137 17.93 -2.12 -7.23
C TRP A 137 19.40 -2.44 -7.00
N PRO A 138 19.78 -3.65 -6.52
CA PRO A 138 21.19 -3.98 -6.27
C PRO A 138 22.09 -3.78 -7.49
N LYS A 139 21.56 -3.93 -8.70
CA LYS A 139 22.32 -3.70 -9.94
C LYS A 139 22.71 -2.23 -10.17
N PHE A 140 22.05 -1.30 -9.51
CA PHE A 140 22.23 0.16 -9.65
C PHE A 140 22.75 0.83 -8.37
N ASP A 141 22.92 0.06 -7.31
CA ASP A 141 23.46 0.52 -6.04
C ASP A 141 24.78 -0.18 -5.74
N VAL A 142 25.88 0.55 -5.87
CA VAL A 142 27.24 0.04 -5.66
C VAL A 142 27.52 -0.48 -4.25
N CYS A 143 26.65 -0.18 -3.30
CA CYS A 143 26.71 -0.67 -1.92
C CYS A 143 26.03 -2.02 -1.73
N GLN A 144 25.36 -2.56 -2.73
CA GLN A 144 24.63 -3.82 -2.65
C GLN A 144 25.40 -4.93 -3.35
N PRO A 145 25.39 -6.17 -2.80
CA PRO A 145 26.00 -7.32 -3.47
C PRO A 145 25.28 -7.64 -4.79
N ASP A 146 26.05 -7.89 -5.85
CA ASP A 146 25.51 -8.28 -7.18
C ASP A 146 24.65 -9.55 -7.12
N GLU A 147 24.92 -10.45 -6.19
CA GLU A 147 24.17 -11.71 -5.98
C GLU A 147 22.71 -11.48 -5.54
N TRP A 148 22.37 -10.27 -5.06
CA TRP A 148 21.01 -9.93 -4.69
C TRP A 148 20.15 -9.59 -5.93
N PHE A 149 20.79 -9.24 -7.03
CA PHE A 149 20.08 -9.07 -8.30
C PHE A 149 19.44 -10.40 -8.73
N VAL A 150 18.17 -10.33 -9.09
CA VAL A 150 17.42 -11.48 -9.61
C VAL A 150 17.11 -11.23 -11.08
N SER A 151 17.49 -12.16 -11.96
CA SER A 151 17.21 -12.01 -13.39
C SER A 151 15.70 -11.97 -13.66
N ILE A 152 15.31 -11.32 -14.77
CA ILE A 152 13.90 -11.20 -15.12
C ILE A 152 13.23 -12.57 -15.37
N ASP A 153 13.99 -13.53 -15.92
CA ASP A 153 13.47 -14.89 -16.17
C ASP A 153 13.22 -15.64 -14.87
N GLU A 154 14.14 -15.50 -13.90
CA GLU A 154 13.97 -16.09 -12.57
C GLU A 154 12.82 -15.41 -11.82
N TYR A 155 12.73 -14.06 -11.87
CA TYR A 155 11.64 -13.32 -11.28
C TYR A 155 10.29 -13.77 -11.85
N ALA A 156 10.17 -13.84 -13.18
CA ALA A 156 8.94 -14.23 -13.85
C ALA A 156 8.51 -15.65 -13.50
N SER A 157 9.44 -16.62 -13.61
CA SER A 157 9.14 -18.03 -13.35
C SER A 157 8.80 -18.27 -11.86
N THR A 158 9.49 -17.59 -10.94
CA THR A 158 9.21 -17.71 -9.51
C THR A 158 7.86 -17.07 -9.15
N LEU A 159 7.58 -15.86 -9.62
CA LEU A 159 6.30 -15.20 -9.37
C LEU A 159 5.13 -16.01 -9.94
N GLU A 160 5.28 -16.53 -11.17
CA GLU A 160 4.28 -17.40 -11.77
C GLU A 160 4.03 -18.67 -10.93
N HIS A 161 5.10 -19.31 -10.43
CA HIS A 161 4.97 -20.48 -9.55
C HIS A 161 4.16 -20.14 -8.28
N LEU A 162 4.45 -19.03 -7.64
CA LEU A 162 3.75 -18.58 -6.42
C LEU A 162 2.27 -18.28 -6.71
N ILE A 163 1.96 -17.66 -7.84
CA ILE A 163 0.58 -17.40 -8.27
C ILE A 163 -0.15 -18.73 -8.50
N ARG A 164 0.42 -19.63 -9.28
CA ARG A 164 -0.20 -20.94 -9.60
C ARG A 164 -0.49 -21.76 -8.34
N THR A 165 0.45 -21.79 -7.42
CA THR A 165 0.30 -22.54 -6.16
C THR A 165 -0.84 -22.00 -5.30
N THR A 166 -1.14 -20.69 -5.39
CA THR A 166 -2.06 -20.04 -4.45
C THR A 166 -3.41 -19.67 -5.08
N ARG A 167 -3.47 -19.45 -6.42
CA ARG A 167 -4.64 -18.85 -7.08
C ARG A 167 -5.96 -19.58 -6.81
N SER A 168 -5.92 -20.92 -6.75
CA SER A 168 -7.10 -21.74 -6.47
C SER A 168 -7.50 -21.78 -4.99
N GLN A 169 -6.64 -21.31 -4.10
CA GLN A 169 -6.84 -21.35 -2.65
C GLN A 169 -7.40 -20.02 -2.10
N VAL A 170 -7.42 -18.96 -2.91
CA VAL A 170 -7.89 -17.62 -2.51
C VAL A 170 -9.12 -17.21 -3.34
N LYS A 171 -10.01 -16.44 -2.72
CA LYS A 171 -11.19 -15.85 -3.40
C LYS A 171 -10.79 -14.77 -4.39
N GLY A 172 -9.72 -14.03 -4.08
CA GLY A 172 -9.17 -13.00 -4.94
C GLY A 172 -7.67 -12.79 -4.75
N MET A 173 -7.00 -12.38 -5.82
CA MET A 173 -5.58 -12.05 -5.82
C MET A 173 -5.36 -10.71 -6.48
N VAL A 174 -4.50 -9.89 -5.89
CA VAL A 174 -4.10 -8.58 -6.39
C VAL A 174 -2.60 -8.61 -6.65
N LEU A 175 -2.20 -8.35 -7.89
CA LEU A 175 -0.80 -8.18 -8.25
C LEU A 175 -0.53 -6.69 -8.44
N MET A 176 0.49 -6.18 -7.75
CA MET A 176 0.92 -4.79 -7.83
C MET A 176 2.26 -4.74 -8.57
N THR A 177 2.38 -3.89 -9.60
CA THR A 177 3.66 -3.76 -10.31
C THR A 177 4.73 -3.18 -9.38
N PRO A 178 5.99 -3.63 -9.43
CA PRO A 178 7.09 -2.88 -8.83
C PRO A 178 7.22 -1.51 -9.52
N TYR A 179 7.89 -0.55 -8.89
CA TYR A 179 7.98 0.82 -9.38
C TYR A 179 9.35 1.45 -9.10
N CYS A 180 9.68 2.49 -9.84
CA CYS A 180 10.77 3.41 -9.58
C CYS A 180 10.24 4.85 -9.62
N ILE A 181 10.50 5.66 -8.60
CA ILE A 181 10.09 7.07 -8.57
C ILE A 181 11.07 7.89 -9.42
N GLU A 182 10.93 7.75 -10.72
CA GLU A 182 11.72 8.42 -11.74
C GLU A 182 10.83 8.73 -12.95
N SER A 183 10.84 9.99 -13.42
CA SER A 183 10.05 10.44 -14.56
C SER A 183 10.75 10.16 -15.90
N ASN A 184 12.08 10.09 -15.90
CA ASN A 184 12.84 9.75 -17.11
C ASN A 184 12.77 8.25 -17.37
N ARG A 185 12.04 7.85 -18.40
CA ARG A 185 11.89 6.44 -18.79
C ARG A 185 13.17 5.82 -19.38
N ASP A 186 14.11 6.66 -19.80
CA ASP A 186 15.41 6.21 -20.33
C ASP A 186 16.44 6.03 -19.21
N ASP A 187 16.10 6.37 -17.94
CA ASP A 187 16.93 6.01 -16.79
C ASP A 187 17.09 4.49 -16.72
N PRO A 188 18.32 3.95 -16.62
CA PRO A 188 18.55 2.52 -16.68
C PRO A 188 17.81 1.69 -15.61
N MET A 189 17.69 2.22 -14.37
CA MET A 189 16.96 1.54 -13.31
C MET A 189 15.46 1.57 -13.60
N ARG A 190 14.94 2.73 -14.04
CA ARG A 190 13.53 2.88 -14.41
C ARG A 190 13.16 1.94 -15.55
N ALA A 191 13.95 1.94 -16.64
CA ALA A 191 13.70 1.09 -17.79
C ALA A 191 13.74 -0.41 -17.42
N MET A 192 14.65 -0.81 -16.53
CA MET A 192 14.67 -2.19 -16.04
C MET A 192 13.44 -2.50 -15.18
N MET A 193 13.06 -1.60 -14.27
CA MET A 193 11.87 -1.77 -13.42
C MET A 193 10.59 -1.88 -14.24
N ASP A 194 10.46 -1.11 -15.32
CA ASP A 194 9.31 -1.18 -16.23
C ASP A 194 9.16 -2.60 -16.82
N ARG A 195 10.26 -3.27 -17.17
CA ARG A 195 10.26 -4.66 -17.67
C ARG A 195 9.75 -5.66 -16.61
N TYR A 196 10.13 -5.49 -15.35
CA TYR A 196 9.60 -6.32 -14.25
C TYR A 196 8.10 -6.02 -14.02
N GLY A 197 7.70 -4.76 -14.17
CA GLY A 197 6.28 -4.37 -14.19
C GLY A 197 5.50 -5.06 -15.31
N ASP A 198 6.09 -5.20 -16.51
CA ASP A 198 5.46 -5.88 -17.65
C ASP A 198 5.23 -7.36 -17.36
N VAL A 199 6.16 -8.04 -16.67
CA VAL A 199 5.94 -9.42 -16.19
C VAL A 199 4.70 -9.50 -15.29
N VAL A 200 4.56 -8.57 -14.34
CA VAL A 200 3.40 -8.54 -13.44
C VAL A 200 2.10 -8.29 -14.22
N ARG A 201 2.09 -7.38 -15.19
CA ARG A 201 0.93 -7.10 -16.05
C ARG A 201 0.52 -8.33 -16.85
N GLN A 202 1.50 -9.01 -17.46
CA GLN A 202 1.28 -10.24 -18.22
C GLN A 202 0.68 -11.34 -17.33
N LEU A 203 1.28 -11.62 -16.17
CA LEU A 203 0.80 -12.63 -15.25
C LEU A 203 -0.59 -12.28 -14.68
N ALA A 204 -0.86 -10.99 -14.42
CA ALA A 204 -2.18 -10.56 -13.97
C ALA A 204 -3.26 -10.88 -15.01
N GLY A 205 -3.00 -10.64 -16.28
CA GLY A 205 -3.91 -11.01 -17.36
C GLY A 205 -4.07 -12.52 -17.52
N GLN A 206 -2.96 -13.27 -17.51
CA GLN A 206 -2.95 -14.73 -17.66
C GLN A 206 -3.74 -15.45 -16.57
N TYR A 207 -3.59 -15.01 -15.32
CA TYR A 207 -4.24 -15.66 -14.16
C TYR A 207 -5.53 -14.96 -13.70
N GLN A 208 -6.01 -13.98 -14.48
CA GLN A 208 -7.24 -13.24 -14.20
C GLN A 208 -7.27 -12.69 -12.75
N THR A 209 -6.17 -12.06 -12.35
CA THR A 209 -6.05 -11.40 -11.06
C THR A 209 -6.37 -9.90 -11.20
N ILE A 210 -6.58 -9.21 -10.09
CA ILE A 210 -6.67 -7.76 -10.10
C ILE A 210 -5.26 -7.19 -10.26
N LEU A 211 -5.08 -6.31 -11.22
CA LEU A 211 -3.84 -5.56 -11.42
C LEU A 211 -3.93 -4.20 -10.75
N VAL A 212 -2.92 -3.86 -9.96
CA VAL A 212 -2.63 -2.48 -9.54
C VAL A 212 -1.38 -2.02 -10.27
N ASP A 213 -1.55 -1.19 -11.28
CA ASP A 213 -0.42 -0.60 -11.99
C ASP A 213 0.13 0.58 -11.18
N THR A 214 1.01 0.26 -10.24
CA THR A 214 1.59 1.24 -9.31
C THR A 214 2.48 2.23 -10.03
N GLN A 215 3.26 1.76 -11.03
CA GLN A 215 4.11 2.65 -11.81
C GLN A 215 3.28 3.67 -12.59
N ALA A 216 2.19 3.25 -13.22
CA ALA A 216 1.29 4.17 -13.92
C ALA A 216 0.65 5.19 -12.96
N ALA A 217 0.32 4.78 -11.73
CA ALA A 217 -0.20 5.70 -10.72
C ALA A 217 0.85 6.76 -10.32
N PHE A 218 2.13 6.37 -10.18
CA PHE A 218 3.21 7.34 -9.93
C PHE A 218 3.50 8.20 -11.15
N ASP A 219 3.55 7.63 -12.35
CA ASP A 219 3.79 8.39 -13.59
C ASP A 219 2.78 9.53 -13.75
N PHE A 220 1.50 9.27 -13.45
CA PHE A 220 0.46 10.29 -13.50
C PHE A 220 0.76 11.47 -12.55
N VAL A 221 1.21 11.20 -11.33
CA VAL A 221 1.51 12.26 -10.35
C VAL A 221 2.83 12.97 -10.67
N LEU A 222 3.81 12.23 -11.20
CA LEU A 222 5.13 12.77 -11.57
C LEU A 222 5.08 13.73 -12.77
N THR A 223 3.94 13.87 -13.46
CA THR A 223 3.74 14.98 -14.42
C THR A 223 3.67 16.33 -13.74
N GLU A 224 3.25 16.39 -12.48
CA GLU A 224 2.98 17.62 -11.73
C GLU A 224 3.95 17.84 -10.55
N VAL A 225 4.54 16.77 -10.01
CA VAL A 225 5.42 16.86 -8.84
C VAL A 225 6.80 16.27 -9.12
N ARG A 226 7.82 16.81 -8.44
CA ARG A 226 9.19 16.28 -8.56
C ARG A 226 9.30 14.93 -7.84
N PRO A 227 10.11 13.98 -8.35
CA PRO A 227 10.35 12.67 -7.70
C PRO A 227 10.70 12.78 -6.21
N THR A 228 11.51 13.79 -5.83
CA THR A 228 11.92 14.03 -4.44
C THR A 228 10.78 14.41 -3.50
N ALA A 229 9.61 14.80 -4.01
CA ALA A 229 8.42 15.00 -3.18
C ALA A 229 7.85 13.66 -2.67
N LEU A 230 8.03 12.58 -3.43
CA LEU A 230 7.49 11.25 -3.16
C LEU A 230 8.51 10.29 -2.54
N SER A 231 9.79 10.40 -2.93
CA SER A 231 10.89 9.54 -2.46
C SER A 231 12.22 10.30 -2.54
N LEU A 232 13.18 10.00 -1.66
CA LEU A 232 14.53 10.58 -1.73
C LEU A 232 15.51 9.67 -2.47
N ASP A 233 15.28 8.39 -2.45
CA ASP A 233 16.13 7.34 -3.05
C ASP A 233 15.45 6.64 -4.23
N ARG A 234 14.32 7.15 -4.70
CA ARG A 234 13.48 6.62 -5.78
C ARG A 234 12.76 5.30 -5.46
N VAL A 235 12.90 4.80 -4.23
CA VAL A 235 12.39 3.50 -3.76
C VAL A 235 11.46 3.68 -2.57
N HIS A 236 11.99 4.18 -1.46
CA HIS A 236 11.25 4.31 -0.21
C HIS A 236 10.37 5.56 -0.21
N LEU A 237 9.09 5.33 0.00
CA LEU A 237 8.08 6.38 -0.14
C LEU A 237 7.97 7.26 1.09
N LYS A 238 7.78 8.54 0.83
CA LYS A 238 7.24 9.51 1.79
C LYS A 238 5.73 9.28 1.98
N PRO A 239 5.09 9.88 2.99
CA PRO A 239 3.66 9.69 3.25
C PRO A 239 2.76 9.92 2.02
N ALA A 240 3.06 10.92 1.19
CA ALA A 240 2.31 11.18 -0.05
C ALA A 240 2.40 10.01 -1.05
N GLY A 241 3.59 9.40 -1.21
CA GLY A 241 3.77 8.24 -2.06
C GLY A 241 2.98 7.02 -1.56
N HIS A 242 2.99 6.76 -0.25
CA HIS A 242 2.15 5.70 0.33
C HIS A 242 0.65 5.96 0.12
N MET A 243 0.21 7.22 0.14
CA MET A 243 -1.18 7.57 -0.15
C MET A 243 -1.54 7.27 -1.60
N ILE A 244 -0.65 7.54 -2.57
CA ILE A 244 -0.85 7.20 -3.98
C ILE A 244 -1.02 5.68 -4.14
N LEU A 245 -0.14 4.88 -3.51
CA LEU A 245 -0.27 3.41 -3.52
C LEU A 245 -1.60 2.94 -2.93
N ALA A 246 -2.00 3.51 -1.79
CA ALA A 246 -3.26 3.14 -1.15
C ALA A 246 -4.47 3.45 -2.04
N GLN A 247 -4.47 4.62 -2.67
CA GLN A 247 -5.54 5.03 -3.59
C GLN A 247 -5.58 4.15 -4.85
N ALA A 248 -4.41 3.82 -5.43
CA ALA A 248 -4.33 2.94 -6.58
C ALA A 248 -4.88 1.54 -6.26
N PHE A 249 -4.53 0.98 -5.10
CA PHE A 249 -5.06 -0.29 -4.61
C PHE A 249 -6.59 -0.23 -4.44
N LEU A 250 -7.09 0.77 -3.71
CA LEU A 250 -8.51 0.92 -3.42
C LEU A 250 -9.31 1.04 -4.72
N LYS A 251 -8.84 1.86 -5.67
CA LYS A 251 -9.46 2.00 -6.99
C LYS A 251 -9.54 0.66 -7.74
N ALA A 252 -8.47 -0.14 -7.72
CA ALA A 252 -8.42 -1.43 -8.44
C ALA A 252 -9.37 -2.48 -7.85
N VAL A 253 -9.60 -2.45 -6.53
CA VAL A 253 -10.57 -3.31 -5.87
C VAL A 253 -12.00 -2.73 -5.87
N GLU A 254 -12.26 -1.72 -6.72
CA GLU A 254 -13.57 -1.05 -6.88
C GLU A 254 -14.13 -0.52 -5.55
N TYR A 255 -13.28 0.12 -4.79
CA TYR A 255 -13.70 0.81 -3.61
C TYR A 255 -14.28 2.18 -3.99
N ASP A 256 -15.59 2.35 -3.86
CA ASP A 256 -16.27 3.63 -4.02
C ASP A 256 -16.30 4.38 -2.67
N SER A 257 -15.60 5.53 -2.62
CA SER A 257 -15.54 6.41 -1.45
C SER A 257 -16.49 7.60 -1.53
#